data_2d8894af1ee0f6324e18cda8906ceff0
#
_entry.id   2d8894af1ee0f6324e18cda8906ceff0
#
_cell.length_a   1.000
_cell.length_b   1.000
_cell.length_c   1.000
_cell.angle_alpha   90.00
_cell.angle_beta   90.00
_cell.angle_gamma   90.00
#
_symmetry.space_group_name_H-M   'P 1'
#
loop_
_entity.id
_entity.type
_entity.pdbx_description
1 polymer ?
#
loop_
_entity_poly.entity_id
_entity_poly.type
_entity_poly.pdbx_seq_one_letter_code
_entity_poly.pdbx_strand_id
1 'polypeptide(L)'
;MKRKSFVAVACAAAMIASMTSGLTVFAEETADFSGEELSILVSAGWMDNRYDATIERFEDTYGVTVDLQTIPADQYSDLLQSKLATDSCADIFWIQSNPFAIESTIVDPEKYCIDFTGASWEDLMPEARKTSCVYNDKLYGLQIWHNSPEYVMVYNKTLFEENGWEIPSTYAELNDLCAKIAEQGI
;
A
#
# COMPACT_ATOMS: atom_id res chain seq x y z
N MET A 1 -8.44 -24.39 -10.35
CA MET A 1 -8.08 -23.05 -10.79
C MET A 1 -9.23 -22.03 -10.70
N LYS A 2 -10.39 -22.20 -11.33
CA LYS A 2 -11.47 -21.18 -11.32
C LYS A 2 -12.12 -20.89 -9.95
N ARG A 3 -12.11 -21.83 -8.99
CA ARG A 3 -12.73 -21.65 -7.66
C ARG A 3 -11.89 -20.79 -6.72
N LYS A 4 -10.56 -20.98 -6.72
CA LYS A 4 -9.65 -20.19 -5.86
C LYS A 4 -9.64 -18.70 -6.22
N SER A 5 -9.61 -18.38 -7.52
CA SER A 5 -9.67 -16.99 -7.98
C SER A 5 -10.96 -16.27 -7.58
N PHE A 6 -12.08 -16.98 -7.46
CA PHE A 6 -13.36 -16.36 -7.10
C PHE A 6 -13.41 -16.00 -5.61
N VAL A 7 -12.86 -16.85 -4.75
CA VAL A 7 -12.75 -16.58 -3.31
C VAL A 7 -11.79 -15.42 -3.03
N ALA A 8 -10.63 -15.41 -3.67
CA ALA A 8 -9.65 -14.31 -3.54
C ALA A 8 -10.26 -12.96 -3.94
N VAL A 9 -11.05 -12.89 -5.01
CA VAL A 9 -11.73 -11.65 -5.43
C VAL A 9 -12.75 -11.19 -4.40
N ALA A 10 -13.56 -12.09 -3.91
CA ALA A 10 -14.59 -11.76 -2.93
C ALA A 10 -13.98 -11.34 -1.58
N CYS A 11 -12.94 -12.04 -1.12
CA CYS A 11 -12.22 -11.70 0.09
C CYS A 11 -11.46 -10.36 -0.03
N ALA A 12 -10.83 -10.06 -1.18
CA ALA A 12 -10.16 -8.80 -1.42
C ALA A 12 -11.14 -7.61 -1.36
N ALA A 13 -12.32 -7.75 -1.95
CA ALA A 13 -13.38 -6.73 -1.88
C ALA A 13 -13.85 -6.49 -0.44
N ALA A 14 -13.98 -7.54 0.36
CA ALA A 14 -14.40 -7.48 1.75
C ALA A 14 -13.35 -6.82 2.66
N MET A 15 -12.05 -7.08 2.47
CA MET A 15 -10.97 -6.43 3.22
C MET A 15 -10.98 -4.90 3.06
N ILE A 16 -11.24 -4.42 1.87
CA ILE A 16 -11.25 -2.98 1.58
C ILE A 16 -12.41 -2.29 2.30
N ALA A 17 -13.59 -2.90 2.32
CA ALA A 17 -14.74 -2.38 3.05
C ALA A 17 -14.51 -2.28 4.57
N SER A 18 -13.70 -3.18 5.14
CA SER A 18 -13.41 -3.18 6.59
C SER A 18 -12.37 -2.15 7.03
N MET A 19 -11.52 -1.64 6.12
CA MET A 19 -10.49 -0.63 6.43
C MET A 19 -11.01 0.81 6.49
N THR A 20 -12.22 1.08 6.00
CA THR A 20 -12.84 2.41 6.01
C THR A 20 -13.73 2.62 7.25
N SER A 21 -13.17 2.46 8.44
CA SER A 21 -13.88 2.61 9.71
C SER A 21 -14.51 4.01 9.86
N GLY A 22 -15.81 4.07 9.75
CA GLY A 22 -16.62 5.27 9.94
C GLY A 22 -17.94 5.29 9.18
N LEU A 23 -18.17 4.36 8.29
CA LEU A 23 -19.45 4.23 7.59
C LEU A 23 -20.27 3.10 8.20
N THR A 24 -21.51 3.39 8.52
CA THR A 24 -22.53 2.41 8.88
C THR A 24 -22.59 1.37 7.75
N VAL A 25 -21.99 0.22 8.01
CA VAL A 25 -22.14 -0.94 7.14
C VAL A 25 -23.62 -1.28 7.10
N PHE A 26 -24.25 -1.07 5.94
CA PHE A 26 -25.48 -1.78 5.65
C PHE A 26 -25.09 -3.26 5.73
N ALA A 27 -25.80 -4.02 6.56
CA ALA A 27 -25.60 -5.44 6.69
C ALA A 27 -26.00 -6.10 5.35
N GLU A 28 -25.09 -6.06 4.40
CA GLU A 28 -25.06 -7.05 3.33
C GLU A 28 -24.74 -8.38 4.01
N GLU A 29 -25.48 -9.41 3.70
CA GLU A 29 -25.27 -10.77 4.21
C GLU A 29 -23.78 -11.08 4.02
N THR A 30 -23.03 -11.10 5.12
CA THR A 30 -21.56 -11.32 5.06
C THR A 30 -21.36 -12.72 4.49
N ALA A 31 -20.74 -12.78 3.33
CA ALA A 31 -20.41 -14.06 2.72
C ALA A 31 -19.53 -14.85 3.69
N ASP A 32 -19.92 -16.10 3.98
CA ASP A 32 -19.15 -17.00 4.84
C ASP A 32 -18.10 -17.72 3.98
N PHE A 33 -16.84 -17.51 4.31
CA PHE A 33 -15.68 -18.14 3.67
C PHE A 33 -14.99 -19.13 4.62
N SER A 34 -15.71 -19.68 5.58
CA SER A 34 -15.17 -20.60 6.57
C SER A 34 -14.44 -21.78 5.92
N GLY A 35 -13.19 -21.97 6.31
CA GLY A 35 -12.32 -23.01 5.79
C GLY A 35 -11.57 -22.68 4.50
N GLU A 36 -11.72 -21.46 3.97
CA GLU A 36 -10.90 -20.96 2.89
C GLU A 36 -9.67 -20.21 3.44
N GLU A 37 -8.59 -20.15 2.65
CA GLU A 37 -7.35 -19.44 2.97
C GLU A 37 -7.12 -18.33 1.96
N LEU A 38 -6.73 -17.15 2.44
CA LEU A 38 -6.31 -16.01 1.64
C LEU A 38 -4.82 -15.76 1.87
N SER A 39 -4.02 -15.99 0.85
CA SER A 39 -2.59 -15.75 0.92
C SER A 39 -2.21 -14.34 0.51
N ILE A 40 -1.34 -13.68 1.31
CA ILE A 40 -0.87 -12.31 1.07
C ILE A 40 0.65 -12.31 1.06
N LEU A 41 1.26 -11.80 -0.02
CA LEU A 41 2.71 -11.68 -0.16
C LEU A 41 3.16 -10.23 0.00
N VAL A 42 4.06 -10.00 0.95
CA VAL A 42 4.60 -8.66 1.25
C VAL A 42 6.12 -8.67 1.43
N SER A 43 6.74 -7.53 1.20
CA SER A 43 8.12 -7.33 1.57
C SER A 43 8.25 -7.11 3.08
N ALA A 44 9.35 -7.57 3.66
CA ALA A 44 9.65 -7.37 5.07
C ALA A 44 9.63 -5.87 5.43
N GLY A 45 8.92 -5.54 6.50
CA GLY A 45 8.76 -4.17 6.99
C GLY A 45 7.63 -3.36 6.33
N TRP A 46 6.94 -3.87 5.32
CA TRP A 46 5.80 -3.17 4.74
C TRP A 46 4.51 -3.38 5.53
N MET A 47 4.35 -4.57 6.09
CA MET A 47 3.22 -4.93 6.92
C MET A 47 3.75 -5.29 8.31
N ASP A 48 3.43 -4.51 9.32
CA ASP A 48 3.85 -4.68 10.70
C ASP A 48 2.65 -4.97 11.61
N ASN A 49 2.89 -5.07 12.91
CA ASN A 49 1.88 -5.39 13.91
C ASN A 49 0.67 -4.44 13.97
N ARG A 50 0.71 -3.31 13.28
CA ARG A 50 -0.47 -2.42 13.15
C ARG A 50 -1.59 -3.05 12.32
N TYR A 51 -1.25 -4.04 11.50
CA TYR A 51 -2.22 -4.76 10.68
C TYR A 51 -2.80 -5.99 11.38
N ASP A 52 -2.18 -6.49 12.46
CA ASP A 52 -2.62 -7.71 13.15
C ASP A 52 -4.09 -7.66 13.55
N ALA A 53 -4.50 -6.57 14.21
CA ALA A 53 -5.90 -6.39 14.60
C ALA A 53 -6.87 -6.25 13.41
N THR A 54 -6.39 -5.82 12.25
CA THR A 54 -7.21 -5.74 11.04
C THR A 54 -7.37 -7.12 10.42
N ILE A 55 -6.31 -7.90 10.39
CA ILE A 55 -6.33 -9.29 9.92
C ILE A 55 -7.24 -10.11 10.82
N GLU A 56 -7.05 -10.08 12.14
CA GLU A 56 -7.90 -10.79 13.11
C GLU A 56 -9.37 -10.45 12.93
N ARG A 57 -9.71 -9.18 12.83
CA ARG A 57 -11.10 -8.75 12.59
C ARG A 57 -11.65 -9.26 11.25
N PHE A 58 -10.82 -9.33 10.23
CA PHE A 58 -11.21 -9.84 8.92
C PHE A 58 -11.47 -11.33 8.97
N GLU A 59 -10.59 -12.10 9.60
CA GLU A 59 -10.74 -13.54 9.84
C GLU A 59 -12.00 -13.84 10.64
N ASP A 60 -12.23 -13.11 11.75
CA ASP A 60 -13.43 -13.24 12.58
C ASP A 60 -14.73 -12.91 11.84
N THR A 61 -14.67 -11.91 10.94
CA THR A 61 -15.87 -11.46 10.23
C THR A 61 -16.28 -12.42 9.11
N TYR A 62 -15.31 -12.99 8.41
CA TYR A 62 -15.55 -13.76 7.18
C TYR A 62 -15.22 -15.25 7.30
N GLY A 63 -14.67 -15.70 8.42
CA GLY A 63 -14.29 -17.10 8.65
C GLY A 63 -13.12 -17.60 7.83
N VAL A 64 -12.42 -16.71 7.12
CA VAL A 64 -11.25 -17.03 6.30
C VAL A 64 -10.00 -17.06 7.17
N THR A 65 -8.99 -17.83 6.78
CA THR A 65 -7.65 -17.75 7.38
C THR A 65 -6.71 -16.94 6.47
N VAL A 66 -5.94 -16.01 7.04
CA VAL A 66 -4.98 -15.20 6.29
C VAL A 66 -3.57 -15.79 6.43
N ASP A 67 -2.97 -16.24 5.31
CA ASP A 67 -1.57 -16.66 5.22
C ASP A 67 -0.69 -15.49 4.79
N LEU A 68 -0.05 -14.82 5.76
CA LEU A 68 0.85 -13.69 5.50
C LEU A 68 2.26 -14.18 5.21
N GLN A 69 2.67 -14.09 3.94
CA GLN A 69 3.99 -14.48 3.46
C GLN A 69 4.90 -13.25 3.37
N THR A 70 6.01 -13.24 4.12
CA THR A 70 6.98 -12.15 4.13
C THR A 70 8.27 -12.53 3.45
N ILE A 71 8.76 -11.71 2.53
CA ILE A 71 10.03 -11.89 1.81
C ILE A 71 10.98 -10.75 2.16
N PRO A 72 12.30 -11.01 2.36
CA PRO A 72 13.30 -9.97 2.53
C PRO A 72 13.26 -8.94 1.41
N ALA A 73 13.40 -7.64 1.75
CA ALA A 73 13.19 -6.54 0.83
C ALA A 73 14.11 -6.57 -0.40
N ASP A 74 15.34 -7.02 -0.23
CA ASP A 74 16.36 -7.16 -1.29
C ASP A 74 16.05 -8.29 -2.29
N GLN A 75 15.18 -9.23 -1.92
CA GLN A 75 14.81 -10.38 -2.75
C GLN A 75 13.38 -10.27 -3.28
N TYR A 76 12.61 -9.32 -2.78
CA TYR A 76 11.18 -9.28 -3.02
C TYR A 76 10.80 -9.21 -4.50
N SER A 77 11.41 -8.30 -5.25
CA SER A 77 11.09 -8.08 -6.67
C SER A 77 11.36 -9.31 -7.53
N ASP A 78 12.52 -9.95 -7.33
CA ASP A 78 12.92 -11.12 -8.12
C ASP A 78 12.04 -12.35 -7.80
N LEU A 79 11.75 -12.54 -6.51
CA LEU A 79 10.87 -13.62 -6.08
C LEU A 79 9.42 -13.40 -6.52
N LEU A 80 8.91 -12.18 -6.47
CA LEU A 80 7.58 -11.87 -6.97
C LEU A 80 7.46 -12.20 -8.46
N GLN A 81 8.43 -11.74 -9.29
CA GLN A 81 8.45 -12.07 -10.71
C GLN A 81 8.48 -13.58 -10.97
N SER A 82 9.33 -14.30 -10.25
CA SER A 82 9.45 -15.75 -10.37
C SER A 82 8.14 -16.45 -9.99
N LYS A 83 7.49 -16.05 -8.90
CA LYS A 83 6.23 -16.61 -8.43
C LYS A 83 5.08 -16.33 -9.42
N LEU A 84 5.02 -15.14 -9.99
CA LEU A 84 4.04 -14.78 -11.02
C LEU A 84 4.26 -15.59 -12.30
N ALA A 85 5.51 -15.75 -12.74
CA ALA A 85 5.85 -16.50 -13.93
C ALA A 85 5.52 -18.01 -13.82
N THR A 86 5.54 -18.55 -12.61
CA THR A 86 5.29 -19.98 -12.32
C THR A 86 3.89 -20.28 -11.80
N ASP A 87 2.99 -19.29 -11.80
CA ASP A 87 1.62 -19.42 -11.29
C ASP A 87 1.58 -19.90 -9.81
N SER A 88 2.58 -19.48 -9.02
CA SER A 88 2.75 -19.83 -7.60
C SER A 88 2.74 -18.61 -6.68
N CYS A 89 2.25 -17.48 -7.16
CA CYS A 89 2.10 -16.28 -6.36
C CYS A 89 0.95 -16.42 -5.37
N ALA A 90 1.01 -15.64 -4.29
CA ALA A 90 -0.10 -15.46 -3.37
C ALA A 90 -1.30 -14.82 -4.08
N ASP A 91 -2.48 -14.95 -3.48
CA ASP A 91 -3.73 -14.37 -3.99
C ASP A 91 -3.67 -12.84 -4.05
N ILE A 92 -3.01 -12.24 -3.06
CA ILE A 92 -2.73 -10.81 -3.01
C ILE A 92 -1.23 -10.60 -2.88
N PHE A 93 -0.68 -9.65 -3.59
CA PHE A 93 0.70 -9.22 -3.42
C PHE A 93 0.79 -7.71 -3.40
N TRP A 94 1.73 -7.19 -2.60
CA TRP A 94 1.99 -5.76 -2.53
C TRP A 94 3.11 -5.37 -3.48
N ILE A 95 2.98 -4.21 -4.08
CA ILE A 95 4.05 -3.59 -4.85
C ILE A 95 4.39 -2.23 -4.24
N GLN A 96 5.67 -1.98 -4.07
CA GLN A 96 6.14 -0.66 -3.69
C GLN A 96 6.29 0.16 -4.95
N SER A 97 5.52 1.19 -5.13
CA SER A 97 5.93 2.21 -5.87
C SER A 97 5.22 3.19 -6.58
N ASN A 98 5.90 3.87 -7.30
CA ASN A 98 5.59 4.73 -8.42
C ASN A 98 4.65 3.99 -9.38
N PRO A 99 3.49 4.57 -9.75
CA PRO A 99 2.52 4.03 -10.68
C PRO A 99 3.10 3.54 -12.00
N PHE A 100 4.18 4.20 -12.44
CA PHE A 100 4.89 3.81 -13.66
C PHE A 100 5.78 2.57 -13.50
N ALA A 101 6.00 2.09 -12.30
CA ALA A 101 6.73 0.86 -12.07
C ALA A 101 5.88 -0.40 -12.33
N ILE A 102 4.56 -0.26 -12.37
CA ILE A 102 3.69 -1.34 -12.85
C ILE A 102 3.99 -1.64 -14.32
N GLU A 103 4.21 -0.60 -15.13
CA GLU A 103 4.59 -0.78 -16.54
C GLU A 103 6.01 -1.28 -16.73
N SER A 104 6.93 -0.91 -15.84
CA SER A 104 8.34 -0.97 -16.23
C SER A 104 9.07 -2.20 -15.77
N THR A 105 8.61 -2.94 -14.73
CA THR A 105 9.58 -3.86 -14.16
C THR A 105 9.09 -5.17 -13.60
N ILE A 106 7.88 -5.29 -13.04
CA ILE A 106 7.63 -6.47 -12.24
C ILE A 106 6.39 -7.22 -12.66
N VAL A 107 5.31 -6.50 -12.98
CA VAL A 107 4.01 -7.12 -13.19
C VAL A 107 3.37 -6.62 -14.47
N ASP A 108 2.98 -7.55 -15.33
CA ASP A 108 1.99 -7.29 -16.38
C ASP A 108 0.59 -7.37 -15.72
N PRO A 109 -0.08 -6.22 -15.44
CA PRO A 109 -1.32 -6.24 -14.70
C PRO A 109 -2.46 -6.92 -15.46
N GLU A 110 -2.47 -6.85 -16.78
CA GLU A 110 -3.50 -7.52 -17.59
C GLU A 110 -3.39 -9.04 -17.53
N LYS A 111 -2.18 -9.54 -17.29
CA LYS A 111 -1.92 -10.98 -17.21
C LYS A 111 -2.11 -11.55 -15.80
N TYR A 112 -1.71 -10.79 -14.78
CA TYR A 112 -1.56 -11.34 -13.44
C TYR A 112 -2.54 -10.77 -12.42
N CYS A 113 -3.20 -9.65 -12.73
CA CYS A 113 -4.09 -9.00 -11.80
C CYS A 113 -5.55 -9.04 -12.26
N ILE A 114 -6.45 -8.81 -11.32
CA ILE A 114 -7.88 -8.72 -11.58
C ILE A 114 -8.22 -7.26 -11.90
N ASP A 115 -9.07 -7.07 -12.89
CA ASP A 115 -9.65 -5.78 -13.21
C ASP A 115 -10.75 -5.43 -12.19
N PHE A 116 -10.51 -4.40 -11.39
CA PHE A 116 -11.42 -3.89 -10.37
C PHE A 116 -12.25 -2.68 -10.84
N THR A 117 -12.20 -2.33 -12.10
CA THR A 117 -12.97 -1.20 -12.64
C THR A 117 -14.45 -1.39 -12.37
N GLY A 118 -15.07 -0.40 -11.74
CA GLY A 118 -16.48 -0.45 -11.33
C GLY A 118 -16.75 -1.24 -10.04
N ALA A 119 -15.72 -1.62 -9.30
CA ALA A 119 -15.90 -2.22 -7.98
C ALA A 119 -16.60 -1.24 -7.02
N SER A 120 -17.45 -1.76 -6.13
CA SER A 120 -18.27 -0.94 -5.21
C SER A 120 -17.45 -0.04 -4.26
N TRP A 121 -16.20 -0.37 -4.05
CA TRP A 121 -15.25 0.41 -3.23
C TRP A 121 -14.40 1.40 -4.03
N GLU A 122 -14.48 1.40 -5.35
CA GLU A 122 -13.65 2.27 -6.20
C GLU A 122 -13.83 3.76 -5.84
N ASP A 123 -15.07 4.17 -5.57
CA ASP A 123 -15.38 5.56 -5.21
C ASP A 123 -14.88 5.98 -3.82
N LEU A 124 -14.50 5.01 -2.98
CA LEU A 124 -13.89 5.28 -1.67
C LEU A 124 -12.41 5.68 -1.81
N MET A 125 -11.80 5.42 -2.96
CA MET A 125 -10.40 5.75 -3.22
C MET A 125 -10.28 7.17 -3.80
N PRO A 126 -9.50 8.08 -3.17
CA PRO A 126 -9.25 9.40 -3.74
C PRO A 126 -8.66 9.31 -5.16
N GLU A 127 -9.08 10.18 -6.06
CA GLU A 127 -8.66 10.18 -7.46
C GLU A 127 -7.13 10.17 -7.64
N ALA A 128 -6.42 10.96 -6.83
CA ALA A 128 -4.96 10.98 -6.84
C ALA A 128 -4.32 9.62 -6.53
N ARG A 129 -5.02 8.74 -5.83
CA ARG A 129 -4.59 7.36 -5.54
C ARG A 129 -4.99 6.38 -6.62
N LYS A 130 -6.16 6.58 -7.26
CA LYS A 130 -6.60 5.75 -8.38
C LYS A 130 -5.58 5.78 -9.51
N THR A 131 -5.10 6.97 -9.86
CA THR A 131 -4.13 7.17 -10.95
C THR A 131 -2.90 6.26 -10.83
N SER A 132 -2.49 5.92 -9.61
CA SER A 132 -1.34 5.03 -9.40
C SER A 132 -1.65 3.55 -9.58
N CYS A 133 -2.91 3.18 -9.69
CA CYS A 133 -3.34 1.80 -9.81
C CYS A 133 -4.03 1.51 -11.16
N VAL A 134 -4.08 2.50 -12.05
CA VAL A 134 -4.71 2.39 -13.38
C VAL A 134 -3.66 2.07 -14.43
N TYR A 135 -3.97 1.09 -15.27
CA TYR A 135 -3.21 0.71 -16.45
C TYR A 135 -4.19 0.45 -17.61
N ASN A 136 -3.96 1.05 -18.79
CA ASN A 136 -4.86 0.94 -19.94
C ASN A 136 -6.34 1.19 -19.58
N ASP A 137 -6.61 2.29 -18.85
CA ASP A 137 -7.94 2.69 -18.39
C ASP A 137 -8.66 1.69 -17.47
N LYS A 138 -7.93 0.75 -16.87
CA LYS A 138 -8.46 -0.24 -15.95
C LYS A 138 -7.77 -0.16 -14.58
N LEU A 139 -8.55 -0.41 -13.54
CA LEU A 139 -8.07 -0.40 -12.16
C LEU A 139 -7.61 -1.79 -11.74
N TYR A 140 -6.31 -1.94 -11.40
CA TYR A 140 -5.72 -3.22 -11.05
C TYR A 140 -5.27 -3.36 -9.60
N GLY A 141 -5.54 -2.37 -8.77
CA GLY A 141 -5.13 -2.44 -7.38
C GLY A 141 -5.66 -1.31 -6.52
N LEU A 142 -5.23 -1.31 -5.25
CA LEU A 142 -5.55 -0.30 -4.27
C LEU A 142 -4.26 0.26 -3.67
N GLN A 143 -4.10 1.58 -3.71
CA GLN A 143 -3.02 2.23 -2.98
C GLN A 143 -3.39 2.39 -1.51
N ILE A 144 -2.79 1.58 -0.66
CA ILE A 144 -3.05 1.56 0.79
C ILE A 144 -2.26 2.68 1.49
N TRP A 145 -1.07 3.00 0.99
CA TRP A 145 -0.19 4.00 1.59
C TRP A 145 -0.13 5.27 0.76
N HIS A 146 -0.18 6.38 1.44
CA HIS A 146 0.09 7.68 0.84
C HIS A 146 1.04 8.45 1.76
N ASN A 147 2.25 8.66 1.26
CA ASN A 147 3.20 9.55 1.89
C ASN A 147 3.00 10.96 1.32
N SER A 148 2.39 11.83 2.10
CA SER A 148 2.31 13.25 1.77
C SER A 148 2.49 14.06 3.06
N PRO A 149 3.36 15.04 3.03
CA PRO A 149 4.25 15.46 1.95
C PRO A 149 5.41 14.47 1.74
N GLU A 150 5.85 14.29 0.50
CA GLU A 150 6.94 13.36 0.16
C GLU A 150 8.30 13.86 0.63
N TYR A 151 8.45 15.17 0.68
CA TYR A 151 9.70 15.82 1.10
C TYR A 151 9.42 16.82 2.20
N VAL A 152 10.13 16.66 3.32
CA VAL A 152 10.03 17.54 4.46
C VAL A 152 11.43 17.88 4.98
N MET A 153 11.60 19.10 5.45
CA MET A 153 12.76 19.50 6.21
C MET A 153 12.48 19.33 7.70
N VAL A 154 13.24 18.48 8.36
CA VAL A 154 13.19 18.32 9.82
C VAL A 154 14.31 19.16 10.44
N TYR A 155 13.99 19.95 11.45
CA TYR A 155 14.95 20.80 12.13
C TYR A 155 14.85 20.66 13.66
N ASN A 156 15.95 20.89 14.36
CA ASN A 156 15.99 20.95 15.80
C ASN A 156 15.48 22.33 16.27
N LYS A 157 14.25 22.38 16.79
CA LYS A 157 13.61 23.62 17.22
C LYS A 157 14.42 24.39 18.26
N THR A 158 14.94 23.70 19.28
CA THR A 158 15.75 24.32 20.34
C THR A 158 17.01 24.98 19.76
N LEU A 159 17.70 24.28 18.86
CA LEU A 159 18.90 24.83 18.23
C LEU A 159 18.59 26.07 17.37
N PHE A 160 17.47 26.08 16.67
CA PHE A 160 17.02 27.25 15.90
C PHE A 160 16.72 28.44 16.81
N GLU A 161 16.00 28.24 17.91
CA GLU A 161 15.65 29.26 18.90
C GLU A 161 16.91 29.83 19.58
N GLU A 162 17.85 28.98 20.01
CA GLU A 162 19.10 29.40 20.65
C GLU A 162 20.00 30.24 19.75
N ASN A 163 20.00 29.99 18.45
CA ASN A 163 20.80 30.69 17.46
C ASN A 163 20.06 31.83 16.73
N GLY A 164 18.79 32.01 17.02
CA GLY A 164 17.96 33.01 16.34
C GLY A 164 17.78 32.78 14.86
N TRP A 165 17.77 31.50 14.42
CA TRP A 165 17.58 31.16 13.02
C TRP A 165 16.09 31.10 12.70
N GLU A 166 15.74 31.66 11.54
CA GLU A 166 14.39 31.57 10.99
C GLU A 166 14.25 30.34 10.11
N ILE A 167 13.01 29.77 10.09
CA ILE A 167 12.71 28.63 9.21
C ILE A 167 12.65 29.14 7.77
N PRO A 168 13.48 28.60 6.86
CA PRO A 168 13.48 29.06 5.47
C PRO A 168 12.20 28.66 4.75
N SER A 169 11.65 29.58 3.99
CA SER A 169 10.46 29.39 3.16
C SER A 169 10.79 29.21 1.67
N THR A 170 12.03 29.49 1.30
CA THR A 170 12.53 29.36 -0.06
C THR A 170 13.85 28.60 -0.11
N TYR A 171 14.19 28.08 -1.29
CA TYR A 171 15.48 27.40 -1.49
C TYR A 171 16.69 28.35 -1.32
N ALA A 172 16.53 29.63 -1.68
CA ALA A 172 17.57 30.64 -1.48
C ALA A 172 17.83 30.88 0.02
N GLU A 173 16.77 31.08 0.80
CA GLU A 173 16.86 31.23 2.27
C GLU A 173 17.46 30.00 2.95
N LEU A 174 17.14 28.79 2.45
CA LEU A 174 17.77 27.57 2.96
C LEU A 174 19.27 27.54 2.70
N ASN A 175 19.71 27.90 1.50
CA ASN A 175 21.12 27.97 1.17
C ASN A 175 21.87 29.03 2.03
N ASP A 176 21.26 30.20 2.22
CA ASP A 176 21.81 31.24 3.07
C ASP A 176 21.90 30.80 4.54
N LEU A 177 20.92 30.10 5.03
CA LEU A 177 20.94 29.52 6.37
C LEU A 177 22.04 28.46 6.50
N CYS A 178 22.17 27.56 5.54
CA CYS A 178 23.23 26.57 5.53
C CYS A 178 24.63 27.21 5.55
N ALA A 179 24.84 28.30 4.80
CA ALA A 179 26.10 29.04 4.82
C ALA A 179 26.38 29.62 6.21
N LYS A 180 25.39 30.24 6.84
CA LYS A 180 25.53 30.80 8.21
C LYS A 180 25.85 29.72 9.25
N ILE A 181 25.19 28.55 9.15
CA ILE A 181 25.46 27.43 10.06
C ILE A 181 26.90 26.92 9.90
N ALA A 182 27.35 26.78 8.66
CA ALA A 182 28.72 26.34 8.36
C ALA A 182 29.79 27.34 8.87
N GLU A 183 29.56 28.66 8.77
CA GLU A 183 30.44 29.69 9.32
C GLU A 183 30.55 29.64 10.85
N GLN A 184 29.53 29.15 11.53
CA GLN A 184 29.52 28.97 12.99
C GLN A 184 30.19 27.67 13.44
N GLY A 185 30.57 26.80 12.52
CA GLY A 185 31.23 25.54 12.80
C GLY A 185 30.30 24.45 13.41
N ILE A 186 29.04 24.57 13.12
CA ILE A 186 27.98 23.66 13.56
C ILE A 186 27.65 22.66 12.46
#